data_5d9ed7f113e998280191dcee79a547d4
#
_entry.id   5d9ed7f113e998280191dcee79a547d4
#
_cell.length_a   1.000
_cell.length_b   1.000
_cell.length_c   1.000
_cell.angle_alpha   90.00
_cell.angle_beta   90.00
_cell.angle_gamma   90.00
#
_symmetry.space_group_name_H-M   'P 1'
#
loop_
_entity.id
_entity.type
_entity.pdbx_description
1 polymer ?
#
loop_
_entity_poly.entity_id
_entity_poly.type
_entity_poly.pdbx_seq_one_letter_code
_entity_poly.pdbx_strand_id
1 'polypeptide(L)'
;DQLSITQKSLLDEFLEPRAYLDISNDTMLQRMNKSDAELDLIRQGAAVADIGGYAIKDAVKSGARELDVAMAGRDAMELEIARRFPDSEYRDTWVWFQSGINTDGAHNPVTSRKLKLGDILSLNTFPMLSGYYTALERTMFLGEVDKVSLDIWKANIAAHEYGISLLKPNISCAEVTQKINKFFEDQGLLQYRTFGYGHSFGVLSHYYGREA
;
A
#
# COMPACT_ATOMS: atom_id res chain seq x y z
N ASP A 1 -18.57 10.91 1.53
CA ASP A 1 -17.57 11.86 1.09
C ASP A 1 -17.69 12.26 -0.39
N GLN A 2 -18.52 11.54 -1.18
CA GLN A 2 -18.73 11.86 -2.60
C GLN A 2 -20.21 11.74 -2.94
N LEU A 3 -21.00 12.63 -2.38
CA LEU A 3 -22.39 12.77 -2.77
C LEU A 3 -22.47 13.60 -4.06
N SER A 4 -22.94 13.01 -5.16
CA SER A 4 -23.15 13.75 -6.39
C SER A 4 -24.29 14.78 -6.23
N ILE A 5 -24.26 15.84 -7.04
CA ILE A 5 -25.35 16.84 -7.05
C ILE A 5 -26.70 16.18 -7.31
N THR A 6 -26.78 15.20 -8.20
CA THR A 6 -28.00 14.44 -8.50
C THR A 6 -28.50 13.66 -7.29
N GLN A 7 -27.59 12.96 -6.59
CA GLN A 7 -27.95 12.23 -5.35
C GLN A 7 -28.43 13.18 -4.26
N LYS A 8 -27.76 14.34 -4.11
CA LYS A 8 -28.19 15.36 -3.16
C LYS A 8 -29.60 15.86 -3.50
N SER A 9 -29.89 16.17 -4.77
CA SER A 9 -31.21 16.62 -5.19
C SER A 9 -32.31 15.58 -4.92
N LEU A 10 -32.02 14.30 -5.14
CA LEU A 10 -32.95 13.22 -4.78
C LEU A 10 -33.17 13.12 -3.28
N LEU A 11 -32.13 13.25 -2.46
CA LEU A 11 -32.25 13.28 -1.01
C LEU A 11 -33.06 14.47 -0.53
N ASP A 12 -32.86 15.66 -1.12
CA ASP A 12 -33.64 16.86 -0.82
C ASP A 12 -35.13 16.64 -1.14
N GLU A 13 -35.44 16.03 -2.27
CA GLU A 13 -36.80 15.79 -2.73
C GLU A 13 -37.54 14.76 -1.86
N PHE A 14 -36.87 13.63 -1.53
CA PHE A 14 -37.55 12.50 -0.85
C PHE A 14 -37.48 12.57 0.67
N LEU A 15 -36.45 13.19 1.26
CA LEU A 15 -36.24 13.21 2.71
C LEU A 15 -36.53 14.57 3.34
N GLU A 16 -36.63 15.64 2.54
CA GLU A 16 -36.85 17.02 3.02
C GLU A 16 -35.98 17.38 4.24
N PRO A 17 -34.63 17.19 4.16
CA PRO A 17 -33.77 17.35 5.33
C PRO A 17 -33.76 18.80 5.81
N ARG A 18 -33.88 19.02 7.11
CA ARG A 18 -33.81 20.37 7.72
C ARG A 18 -32.41 21.00 7.57
N ALA A 19 -31.37 20.17 7.60
CA ALA A 19 -29.98 20.59 7.45
C ALA A 19 -29.11 19.39 7.06
N TYR A 20 -27.95 19.66 6.48
CA TYR A 20 -26.86 18.71 6.29
C TYR A 20 -25.75 19.02 7.31
N LEU A 21 -25.28 17.99 7.99
CA LEU A 21 -24.15 18.08 8.90
C LEU A 21 -22.98 17.30 8.33
N ASP A 22 -21.82 17.92 8.23
CA ASP A 22 -20.58 17.23 7.86
C ASP A 22 -20.02 16.49 9.08
N ILE A 23 -19.99 15.18 9.02
CA ILE A 23 -19.42 14.28 10.05
C ILE A 23 -18.15 13.59 9.56
N SER A 24 -17.52 14.07 8.49
CA SER A 24 -16.35 13.43 7.87
C SER A 24 -15.21 13.24 8.87
N ASN A 25 -14.91 14.26 9.67
CA ASN A 25 -13.84 14.19 10.67
C ASN A 25 -14.15 13.15 11.77
N ASP A 26 -15.39 13.12 12.25
CA ASP A 26 -15.79 12.17 13.30
C ASP A 26 -15.69 10.72 12.80
N THR A 27 -16.15 10.48 11.57
CA THR A 27 -16.04 9.14 10.95
C THR A 27 -14.59 8.74 10.70
N MET A 28 -13.72 9.68 10.32
CA MET A 28 -12.28 9.43 10.16
C MET A 28 -11.63 9.07 11.49
N LEU A 29 -11.89 9.82 12.56
CA LEU A 29 -11.37 9.53 13.91
C LEU A 29 -11.86 8.17 14.42
N GLN A 30 -13.12 7.83 14.19
CA GLN A 30 -13.67 6.52 14.55
C GLN A 30 -12.93 5.36 13.86
N ARG A 31 -12.63 5.51 12.57
CA ARG A 31 -11.93 4.49 11.77
C ARG A 31 -10.43 4.37 12.08
N MET A 32 -9.80 5.38 12.68
CA MET A 32 -8.41 5.32 13.10
C MET A 32 -8.19 4.29 14.22
N ASN A 33 -9.16 4.09 15.09
CA ASN A 33 -9.13 3.08 16.15
C ASN A 33 -9.88 1.83 15.70
N LYS A 34 -9.17 0.71 15.61
CA LYS A 34 -9.68 -0.58 15.18
C LYS A 34 -10.03 -1.45 16.38
N SER A 35 -11.16 -2.13 16.31
CA SER A 35 -11.49 -3.23 17.22
C SER A 35 -10.58 -4.44 17.00
N ASP A 36 -10.57 -5.39 17.94
CA ASP A 36 -9.80 -6.63 17.81
C ASP A 36 -10.21 -7.44 16.56
N ALA A 37 -11.51 -7.47 16.23
CA ALA A 37 -12.01 -8.14 15.03
C ALA A 37 -11.49 -7.51 13.74
N GLU A 38 -11.44 -6.17 13.67
CA GLU A 38 -10.88 -5.44 12.53
C GLU A 38 -9.36 -5.67 12.42
N LEU A 39 -8.65 -5.67 13.54
CA LEU A 39 -7.22 -5.98 13.59
C LEU A 39 -6.94 -7.41 13.14
N ASP A 40 -7.82 -8.38 13.45
CA ASP A 40 -7.67 -9.75 12.98
C ASP A 40 -7.83 -9.84 11.47
N LEU A 41 -8.84 -9.19 10.88
CA LEU A 41 -8.99 -9.11 9.42
C LEU A 41 -7.75 -8.50 8.74
N ILE A 42 -7.19 -7.43 9.30
CA ILE A 42 -5.97 -6.81 8.78
C ILE A 42 -4.79 -7.78 8.87
N ARG A 43 -4.60 -8.50 9.98
CA ARG A 43 -3.53 -9.52 10.11
C ARG A 43 -3.68 -10.65 9.10
N GLN A 44 -4.90 -11.11 8.89
CA GLN A 44 -5.17 -12.15 7.90
C GLN A 44 -4.96 -11.66 6.46
N GLY A 45 -5.36 -10.42 6.16
CA GLY A 45 -5.05 -9.76 4.90
C GLY A 45 -3.54 -9.63 4.67
N ALA A 46 -2.77 -9.26 5.69
CA ALA A 46 -1.32 -9.21 5.61
C ALA A 46 -0.71 -10.59 5.27
N ALA A 47 -1.22 -11.67 5.87
CA ALA A 47 -0.78 -13.02 5.53
C ALA A 47 -1.11 -13.41 4.09
N VAL A 48 -2.24 -12.95 3.54
CA VAL A 48 -2.57 -13.14 2.11
C VAL A 48 -1.63 -12.31 1.22
N ALA A 49 -1.30 -11.08 1.62
CA ALA A 49 -0.35 -10.24 0.90
C ALA A 49 1.03 -10.89 0.80
N ASP A 50 1.49 -11.54 1.89
CA ASP A 50 2.76 -12.29 1.90
C ASP A 50 2.74 -13.46 0.89
N ILE A 51 1.63 -14.20 0.77
CA ILE A 51 1.47 -15.28 -0.23
C ILE A 51 1.60 -14.71 -1.65
N GLY A 52 0.96 -13.58 -1.93
CA GLY A 52 1.11 -12.88 -3.21
C GLY A 52 2.56 -12.46 -3.46
N GLY A 53 3.21 -11.90 -2.45
CA GLY A 53 4.62 -11.49 -2.51
C GLY A 53 5.57 -12.65 -2.80
N TYR A 54 5.39 -13.81 -2.17
CA TYR A 54 6.17 -15.02 -2.47
C TYR A 54 5.94 -15.53 -3.88
N ALA A 55 4.70 -15.57 -4.36
CA ALA A 55 4.38 -15.95 -5.73
C ALA A 55 5.04 -15.04 -6.78
N ILE A 56 5.03 -13.72 -6.53
CA ILE A 56 5.75 -12.75 -7.36
C ILE A 56 7.24 -13.05 -7.36
N LYS A 57 7.86 -13.20 -6.19
CA LYS A 57 9.29 -13.50 -6.05
C LYS A 57 9.67 -14.74 -6.86
N ASP A 58 8.87 -15.81 -6.79
CA ASP A 58 9.12 -17.08 -7.48
C ASP A 58 8.91 -16.96 -9.01
N ALA A 59 8.05 -16.05 -9.47
CA ALA A 59 7.82 -15.77 -10.88
C ALA A 59 8.89 -14.86 -11.51
N VAL A 60 9.67 -14.13 -10.70
CA VAL A 60 10.71 -13.21 -11.17
C VAL A 60 11.86 -13.98 -11.80
N LYS A 61 12.04 -13.75 -13.11
CA LYS A 61 13.19 -14.27 -13.89
C LYS A 61 13.45 -13.41 -15.11
N SER A 62 14.67 -13.39 -15.60
CA SER A 62 15.01 -12.68 -16.84
C SER A 62 14.14 -13.13 -18.00
N GLY A 63 13.58 -12.16 -18.74
CA GLY A 63 12.68 -12.39 -19.87
C GLY A 63 11.20 -12.58 -19.51
N ALA A 64 10.83 -12.77 -18.25
CA ALA A 64 9.41 -12.73 -17.82
C ALA A 64 8.84 -11.33 -18.05
N ARG A 65 7.54 -11.22 -18.38
CA ARG A 65 6.88 -9.92 -18.49
C ARG A 65 6.41 -9.45 -17.11
N GLU A 66 6.42 -8.15 -16.87
CA GLU A 66 5.83 -7.57 -15.65
C GLU A 66 4.41 -8.10 -15.41
N LEU A 67 3.59 -8.16 -16.48
CA LEU A 67 2.21 -8.67 -16.40
C LEU A 67 2.16 -10.12 -15.90
N ASP A 68 3.01 -11.01 -16.40
CA ASP A 68 3.00 -12.42 -16.00
C ASP A 68 3.38 -12.57 -14.51
N VAL A 69 4.34 -11.77 -14.05
CA VAL A 69 4.77 -11.73 -12.65
C VAL A 69 3.66 -11.17 -11.75
N ALA A 70 3.01 -10.10 -12.16
CA ALA A 70 1.89 -9.52 -11.43
C ALA A 70 0.70 -10.48 -11.31
N MET A 71 0.36 -11.16 -12.40
CA MET A 71 -0.72 -12.17 -12.43
C MET A 71 -0.42 -13.33 -11.48
N ALA A 72 0.81 -13.82 -11.42
CA ALA A 72 1.19 -14.87 -10.46
C ALA A 72 0.88 -14.48 -9.01
N GLY A 73 1.20 -13.24 -8.62
CA GLY A 73 0.88 -12.74 -7.28
C GLY A 73 -0.61 -12.58 -7.04
N ARG A 74 -1.33 -12.03 -8.01
CA ARG A 74 -2.78 -11.87 -7.93
C ARG A 74 -3.51 -13.20 -7.80
N ASP A 75 -3.21 -14.15 -8.67
CA ASP A 75 -3.82 -15.47 -8.66
C ASP A 75 -3.57 -16.20 -7.33
N ALA A 76 -2.35 -16.11 -6.79
CA ALA A 76 -2.02 -16.71 -5.49
C ALA A 76 -2.83 -16.10 -4.34
N MET A 77 -3.03 -14.79 -4.32
CA MET A 77 -3.87 -14.12 -3.31
C MET A 77 -5.34 -14.54 -3.45
N GLU A 78 -5.89 -14.55 -4.66
CA GLU A 78 -7.29 -14.98 -4.90
C GLU A 78 -7.54 -16.42 -4.42
N LEU A 79 -6.64 -17.34 -4.77
CA LEU A 79 -6.74 -18.74 -4.35
C LEU A 79 -6.63 -18.88 -2.82
N GLU A 80 -5.76 -18.13 -2.19
CA GLU A 80 -5.59 -18.16 -0.74
C GLU A 80 -6.79 -17.56 -0.01
N ILE A 81 -7.38 -16.47 -0.52
CA ILE A 81 -8.63 -15.90 0.00
C ILE A 81 -9.76 -16.93 -0.12
N ALA A 82 -9.92 -17.54 -1.29
CA ALA A 82 -10.96 -18.54 -1.51
C ALA A 82 -10.81 -19.76 -0.59
N ARG A 83 -9.58 -20.14 -0.27
CA ARG A 83 -9.28 -21.25 0.65
C ARG A 83 -9.57 -20.92 2.12
N ARG A 84 -9.19 -19.72 2.57
CA ARG A 84 -9.36 -19.27 3.98
C ARG A 84 -10.73 -18.75 4.29
N PHE A 85 -11.34 -18.07 3.31
CA PHE A 85 -12.58 -17.32 3.46
C PHE A 85 -13.56 -17.68 2.34
N PRO A 86 -14.02 -18.94 2.24
CA PRO A 86 -14.86 -19.40 1.14
C PRO A 86 -16.19 -18.62 1.00
N ASP A 87 -16.69 -18.10 2.12
CA ASP A 87 -17.94 -17.33 2.17
C ASP A 87 -17.74 -15.81 2.08
N SER A 88 -16.50 -15.34 1.82
CA SER A 88 -16.24 -13.90 1.70
C SER A 88 -16.74 -13.37 0.36
N GLU A 89 -17.83 -12.62 0.39
CA GLU A 89 -18.40 -11.94 -0.79
C GLU A 89 -17.65 -10.63 -1.11
N TYR A 90 -17.07 -9.97 -0.11
CA TYR A 90 -16.40 -8.68 -0.23
C TYR A 90 -14.88 -8.88 -0.22
N ARG A 91 -14.34 -9.06 -1.41
CA ARG A 91 -12.90 -9.25 -1.61
C ARG A 91 -12.42 -8.56 -2.89
N ASP A 92 -11.17 -8.16 -2.90
CA ASP A 92 -10.46 -7.67 -4.07
C ASP A 92 -8.98 -8.00 -3.95
N THR A 93 -8.29 -8.12 -5.08
CA THR A 93 -6.85 -8.32 -5.12
C THR A 93 -6.27 -7.55 -6.30
N TRP A 94 -5.25 -6.77 -6.03
CA TRP A 94 -4.51 -6.08 -7.08
C TRP A 94 -3.02 -6.10 -6.80
N VAL A 95 -2.26 -6.01 -7.85
CA VAL A 95 -0.81 -6.04 -7.83
C VAL A 95 -0.29 -4.93 -8.73
N TRP A 96 0.61 -4.13 -8.20
CA TRP A 96 1.50 -3.32 -9.00
C TRP A 96 2.89 -3.93 -8.95
N PHE A 97 3.42 -4.23 -10.12
CA PHE A 97 4.77 -4.77 -10.28
C PHE A 97 5.46 -4.05 -11.42
N GLN A 98 6.55 -3.37 -11.11
CA GLN A 98 7.32 -2.59 -12.05
C GLN A 98 8.78 -3.07 -12.09
N SER A 99 9.45 -2.82 -13.21
CA SER A 99 10.84 -3.22 -13.41
C SER A 99 11.65 -2.16 -14.15
N GLY A 100 12.90 -1.97 -13.75
CA GLY A 100 13.85 -1.06 -14.40
C GLY A 100 13.27 0.34 -14.55
N ILE A 101 13.20 0.86 -15.79
CA ILE A 101 12.71 2.23 -16.05
C ILE A 101 11.28 2.50 -15.55
N ASN A 102 10.45 1.47 -15.41
CA ASN A 102 9.08 1.62 -14.92
C ASN A 102 9.02 1.80 -13.39
N THR A 103 10.14 1.78 -12.67
CA THR A 103 10.20 2.03 -11.22
C THR A 103 10.45 3.50 -10.86
N ASP A 104 10.34 4.41 -11.81
CA ASP A 104 10.47 5.87 -11.61
C ASP A 104 9.27 6.48 -10.86
N GLY A 105 8.17 5.75 -10.73
CA GLY A 105 7.00 6.06 -9.90
C GLY A 105 6.59 4.88 -9.05
N ALA A 106 6.09 5.13 -7.84
CA ALA A 106 5.75 4.08 -6.88
C ALA A 106 4.64 3.14 -7.38
N HIS A 107 3.68 3.67 -8.14
CA HIS A 107 2.47 2.97 -8.55
C HIS A 107 2.22 3.10 -10.05
N ASN A 108 3.26 2.90 -10.85
CA ASN A 108 3.12 2.89 -12.29
C ASN A 108 2.33 1.65 -12.76
N PRO A 109 1.58 1.75 -13.85
CA PRO A 109 0.84 0.62 -14.41
C PRO A 109 1.76 -0.54 -14.75
N VAL A 110 1.26 -1.76 -14.53
CA VAL A 110 1.94 -2.99 -14.98
C VAL A 110 1.94 -3.05 -16.50
N THR A 111 3.08 -3.35 -17.09
CA THR A 111 3.26 -3.35 -18.55
C THR A 111 3.66 -4.74 -19.09
N SER A 112 3.86 -4.82 -20.41
CA SER A 112 4.42 -5.99 -21.06
C SER A 112 5.96 -5.96 -21.14
N ARG A 113 6.64 -5.04 -20.44
CA ARG A 113 8.09 -4.99 -20.38
C ARG A 113 8.65 -6.31 -19.88
N LYS A 114 9.71 -6.79 -20.53
CA LYS A 114 10.44 -7.99 -20.09
C LYS A 114 11.53 -7.60 -19.10
N LEU A 115 11.60 -8.34 -18.02
CA LEU A 115 12.60 -8.19 -16.97
C LEU A 115 14.00 -8.49 -17.51
N LYS A 116 14.99 -7.71 -17.07
CA LYS A 116 16.40 -7.85 -17.42
C LYS A 116 17.26 -7.98 -16.17
N LEU A 117 18.39 -8.66 -16.29
CA LEU A 117 19.41 -8.66 -15.24
C LEU A 117 19.87 -7.21 -14.96
N GLY A 118 20.00 -6.87 -13.69
CA GLY A 118 20.30 -5.52 -13.22
C GLY A 118 19.07 -4.65 -12.98
N ASP A 119 17.84 -5.12 -13.30
CA ASP A 119 16.63 -4.35 -13.01
C ASP A 119 16.42 -4.22 -11.50
N ILE A 120 16.05 -3.00 -11.09
CA ILE A 120 15.36 -2.74 -9.83
C ILE A 120 13.90 -3.11 -10.04
N LEU A 121 13.29 -3.78 -9.08
CA LEU A 121 11.92 -4.26 -9.13
C LEU A 121 11.13 -3.67 -7.96
N SER A 122 9.93 -3.16 -8.23
CA SER A 122 8.97 -2.76 -7.21
C SER A 122 7.82 -3.75 -7.17
N LEU A 123 7.63 -4.40 -6.03
CA LEU A 123 6.59 -5.38 -5.76
C LEU A 123 5.57 -4.76 -4.81
N ASN A 124 4.30 -4.72 -5.22
CA ASN A 124 3.23 -4.20 -4.39
C ASN A 124 2.00 -5.11 -4.53
N THR A 125 1.55 -5.70 -3.42
CA THR A 125 0.35 -6.55 -3.34
C THR A 125 -0.67 -5.95 -2.39
N PHE A 126 -1.93 -5.92 -2.81
CA PHE A 126 -3.01 -5.26 -2.09
C PHE A 126 -4.25 -6.16 -2.03
N PRO A 127 -4.33 -7.10 -1.09
CA PRO A 127 -5.56 -7.83 -0.84
C PRO A 127 -6.55 -7.02 0.00
N MET A 128 -7.82 -7.24 -0.26
CA MET A 128 -8.93 -6.79 0.56
C MET A 128 -9.74 -7.98 1.05
N LEU A 129 -9.90 -8.10 2.37
CA LEU A 129 -10.72 -9.11 3.02
C LEU A 129 -11.90 -8.44 3.72
N SER A 130 -13.13 -8.82 3.36
CA SER A 130 -14.35 -8.30 3.99
C SER A 130 -14.36 -6.77 4.09
N GLY A 131 -13.85 -6.08 3.06
CA GLY A 131 -13.75 -4.63 2.99
C GLY A 131 -12.49 -4.02 3.63
N TYR A 132 -11.60 -4.80 4.26
CA TYR A 132 -10.38 -4.31 4.89
C TYR A 132 -9.16 -4.55 4.01
N TYR A 133 -8.48 -3.46 3.67
CA TYR A 133 -7.27 -3.49 2.85
C TYR A 133 -6.02 -3.72 3.68
N THR A 134 -5.06 -4.38 3.07
CA THR A 134 -3.67 -4.47 3.54
C THR A 134 -2.72 -4.33 2.35
N ALA A 135 -1.43 -4.17 2.62
CA ALA A 135 -0.41 -4.10 1.58
C ALA A 135 0.88 -4.79 2.01
N LEU A 136 1.60 -5.30 1.02
CA LEU A 136 3.01 -5.63 1.12
C LEU A 136 3.73 -4.93 -0.04
N GLU A 137 4.68 -4.07 0.28
CA GLU A 137 5.48 -3.35 -0.71
C GLU A 137 6.96 -3.64 -0.47
N ARG A 138 7.66 -4.07 -1.51
CA ARG A 138 9.08 -4.44 -1.42
C ARG A 138 9.84 -4.03 -2.68
N THR A 139 11.07 -3.56 -2.46
CA THR A 139 12.05 -3.42 -3.52
C THR A 139 12.90 -4.69 -3.61
N MET A 140 13.10 -5.19 -4.81
CA MET A 140 13.96 -6.33 -5.12
C MET A 140 14.91 -5.98 -6.26
N PHE A 141 15.89 -6.85 -6.48
CA PHE A 141 16.84 -6.74 -7.59
C PHE A 141 16.90 -8.04 -8.37
N LEU A 142 16.96 -7.95 -9.68
CA LEU A 142 17.13 -9.13 -10.53
C LEU A 142 18.61 -9.31 -10.90
N GLY A 143 19.32 -10.11 -10.11
CA GLY A 143 20.77 -10.29 -10.24
C GLY A 143 21.57 -9.20 -9.51
N GLU A 144 22.75 -8.89 -10.05
CA GLU A 144 23.61 -7.84 -9.48
C GLU A 144 23.10 -6.45 -9.84
N VAL A 145 23.22 -5.53 -8.89
CA VAL A 145 22.85 -4.13 -9.04
C VAL A 145 24.04 -3.24 -8.70
N ASP A 146 24.07 -2.05 -9.25
CA ASP A 146 25.14 -1.08 -8.98
C ASP A 146 25.19 -0.66 -7.51
N LYS A 147 26.38 -0.22 -7.09
CA LYS A 147 26.63 0.15 -5.70
C LYS A 147 25.76 1.33 -5.24
N VAL A 148 25.47 2.30 -6.09
CA VAL A 148 24.69 3.48 -5.74
C VAL A 148 23.25 3.08 -5.41
N SER A 149 22.62 2.28 -6.27
CA SER A 149 21.27 1.74 -6.05
C SER A 149 21.20 0.92 -4.77
N LEU A 150 22.21 0.08 -4.51
CA LEU A 150 22.29 -0.72 -3.29
C LEU A 150 22.42 0.13 -2.03
N ASP A 151 23.25 1.18 -2.06
CA ASP A 151 23.45 2.07 -0.92
C ASP A 151 22.19 2.89 -0.61
N ILE A 152 21.48 3.39 -1.65
CA ILE A 152 20.19 4.08 -1.49
C ILE A 152 19.14 3.11 -0.90
N TRP A 153 19.07 1.88 -1.38
CA TRP A 153 18.16 0.86 -0.85
C TRP A 153 18.44 0.57 0.62
N LYS A 154 19.71 0.44 1.03
CA LYS A 154 20.09 0.26 2.45
C LYS A 154 19.69 1.46 3.32
N ALA A 155 19.89 2.67 2.82
CA ALA A 155 19.46 3.89 3.51
C ALA A 155 17.93 3.91 3.69
N ASN A 156 17.18 3.47 2.67
CA ASN A 156 15.72 3.38 2.74
C ASN A 156 15.25 2.33 3.77
N ILE A 157 15.90 1.17 3.85
CA ILE A 157 15.61 0.16 4.88
C ILE A 157 15.89 0.73 6.28
N ALA A 158 17.03 1.37 6.48
CA ALA A 158 17.36 1.97 7.77
C ALA A 158 16.37 3.07 8.18
N ALA A 159 15.91 3.89 7.22
CA ALA A 159 14.86 4.87 7.45
C ALA A 159 13.53 4.23 7.83
N HIS A 160 13.16 3.12 7.18
CA HIS A 160 11.94 2.36 7.47
C HIS A 160 11.99 1.77 8.89
N GLU A 161 13.07 1.10 9.26
CA GLU A 161 13.27 0.54 10.61
C GLU A 161 13.25 1.64 11.67
N TYR A 162 13.91 2.77 11.40
CA TYR A 162 13.87 3.94 12.27
C TYR A 162 12.43 4.47 12.41
N GLY A 163 11.71 4.62 11.30
CA GLY A 163 10.30 5.05 11.29
C GLY A 163 9.42 4.16 12.15
N ILE A 164 9.53 2.82 11.99
CA ILE A 164 8.80 1.85 12.83
C ILE A 164 9.14 2.04 14.32
N SER A 165 10.40 2.27 14.66
CA SER A 165 10.83 2.46 16.05
C SER A 165 10.24 3.71 16.72
N LEU A 166 9.80 4.68 15.93
CA LEU A 166 9.15 5.90 16.42
C LEU A 166 7.66 5.70 16.73
N LEU A 167 7.04 4.66 16.18
CA LEU A 167 5.59 4.45 16.30
C LEU A 167 5.22 4.05 17.74
N LYS A 168 4.35 4.84 18.33
CA LYS A 168 3.77 4.61 19.66
C LYS A 168 2.40 5.27 19.75
N PRO A 169 1.53 4.86 20.67
CA PRO A 169 0.25 5.51 20.86
C PRO A 169 0.40 7.03 21.06
N ASN A 170 -0.46 7.79 20.39
CA ASN A 170 -0.54 9.25 20.44
C ASN A 170 0.68 10.01 19.86
N ILE A 171 1.58 9.37 19.14
CA ILE A 171 2.59 10.12 18.39
C ILE A 171 1.93 10.85 17.22
N SER A 172 2.36 12.08 16.95
CA SER A 172 1.94 12.81 15.76
C SER A 172 2.60 12.25 14.50
N CYS A 173 1.83 12.04 13.42
CA CYS A 173 2.39 11.71 12.12
C CYS A 173 3.40 12.76 11.64
N ALA A 174 3.13 14.05 11.91
CA ALA A 174 4.07 15.13 11.59
C ALA A 174 5.41 15.00 12.34
N GLU A 175 5.40 14.57 13.62
CA GLU A 175 6.63 14.31 14.37
C GLU A 175 7.44 13.16 13.75
N VAL A 176 6.78 12.08 13.37
CA VAL A 176 7.43 10.94 12.68
C VAL A 176 8.04 11.40 11.35
N THR A 177 7.26 12.14 10.56
CA THR A 177 7.72 12.69 9.28
C THR A 177 8.95 13.58 9.43
N GLN A 178 8.95 14.51 10.41
CA GLN A 178 10.09 15.40 10.65
C GLN A 178 11.36 14.63 11.01
N LYS A 179 11.23 13.59 11.84
CA LYS A 179 12.38 12.76 12.24
C LYS A 179 12.95 11.95 11.08
N ILE A 180 12.09 11.38 10.22
CA ILE A 180 12.53 10.66 9.03
C ILE A 180 13.11 11.62 7.99
N ASN A 181 12.51 12.81 7.81
CA ASN A 181 13.09 13.86 6.96
C ASN A 181 14.51 14.21 7.40
N LYS A 182 14.72 14.41 8.71
CA LYS A 182 16.05 14.68 9.25
C LYS A 182 17.03 13.55 8.98
N PHE A 183 16.60 12.29 9.12
CA PHE A 183 17.41 11.13 8.79
C PHE A 183 17.90 11.14 7.33
N PHE A 184 16.98 11.43 6.38
CA PHE A 184 17.34 11.53 4.96
C PHE A 184 18.15 12.79 4.62
N GLU A 185 17.90 13.93 5.30
CA GLU A 185 18.67 15.16 5.14
C GLU A 185 20.13 14.94 5.50
N ASP A 186 20.41 14.26 6.62
CA ASP A 186 21.77 13.95 7.09
C ASP A 186 22.55 13.05 6.12
N GLN A 187 21.86 12.36 5.24
CA GLN A 187 22.44 11.53 4.18
C GLN A 187 22.41 12.18 2.79
N GLY A 188 21.91 13.42 2.67
CA GLY A 188 21.77 14.13 1.41
C GLY A 188 20.70 13.54 0.47
N LEU A 189 19.77 12.74 1.01
CA LEU A 189 18.77 12.01 0.24
C LEU A 189 17.37 12.65 0.27
N LEU A 190 17.08 13.60 1.16
CA LEU A 190 15.75 14.18 1.33
C LEU A 190 15.20 14.82 0.05
N GLN A 191 16.05 15.37 -0.81
CA GLN A 191 15.68 15.96 -2.09
C GLN A 191 15.02 14.96 -3.07
N TYR A 192 15.19 13.67 -2.87
CA TYR A 192 14.62 12.60 -3.70
C TYR A 192 13.29 12.08 -3.17
N ARG A 193 12.83 12.60 -2.03
CA ARG A 193 11.51 12.26 -1.51
C ARG A 193 10.40 12.82 -2.40
N THR A 194 9.50 11.96 -2.88
CA THR A 194 8.40 12.34 -3.78
C THR A 194 7.02 12.26 -3.12
N PHE A 195 6.87 11.51 -2.02
CA PHE A 195 5.60 11.36 -1.29
C PHE A 195 5.84 10.96 0.17
N GLY A 196 4.78 10.70 0.93
CA GLY A 196 4.84 10.42 2.35
C GLY A 196 5.49 9.09 2.73
N TYR A 197 5.69 8.89 4.04
CA TYR A 197 6.38 7.69 4.57
C TYR A 197 5.44 6.55 4.94
N GLY A 198 4.15 6.81 5.04
CA GLY A 198 3.19 5.80 5.39
C GLY A 198 1.77 6.34 5.55
N HIS A 199 0.86 5.45 5.82
CA HIS A 199 -0.55 5.75 6.07
C HIS A 199 -1.19 4.59 6.85
N SER A 200 -2.37 4.82 7.42
CA SER A 200 -3.13 3.75 8.06
C SER A 200 -3.86 2.88 7.03
N PHE A 201 -4.22 1.67 7.46
CA PHE A 201 -5.07 0.76 6.72
C PHE A 201 -6.42 0.57 7.42
N GLY A 202 -7.40 0.06 6.68
CA GLY A 202 -8.73 -0.26 7.15
C GLY A 202 -9.70 -0.44 5.99
N VAL A 203 -10.94 -0.02 6.19
CA VAL A 203 -12.00 -0.07 5.17
C VAL A 203 -11.65 0.73 3.90
N LEU A 204 -10.82 1.75 4.03
CA LEU A 204 -10.25 2.50 2.90
C LEU A 204 -8.74 2.38 2.93
N SER A 205 -8.12 2.12 1.78
CA SER A 205 -6.69 1.81 1.71
C SER A 205 -5.75 2.99 1.93
N HIS A 206 -6.16 4.23 1.64
CA HIS A 206 -5.24 5.36 1.55
C HIS A 206 -5.73 6.66 2.21
N TYR A 207 -6.81 6.63 3.00
CA TYR A 207 -7.49 7.86 3.37
C TYR A 207 -7.39 8.26 4.82
N TYR A 208 -6.78 7.44 5.68
CA TYR A 208 -6.70 7.73 7.11
C TYR A 208 -5.27 7.98 7.56
N GLY A 209 -5.10 9.00 8.41
CA GLY A 209 -3.85 9.19 9.13
C GLY A 209 -2.64 9.27 8.22
N ARG A 210 -2.73 10.02 7.13
CA ARG A 210 -1.55 10.39 6.36
C ARG A 210 -0.70 11.33 7.20
N GLU A 211 0.59 11.16 7.09
CA GLU A 211 1.54 12.15 7.58
C GLU A 211 1.34 13.50 6.86
N ALA A 212 1.62 14.57 7.55
CA ALA A 212 1.53 15.92 7.00
C ALA A 212 2.67 16.22 6.04
#